data_2fe268ad6a21f4fdcb0851bd3a5e330f
#
_entry.id   2fe268ad6a21f4fdcb0851bd3a5e330f
#
_cell.length_a   1.000
_cell.length_b   1.000
_cell.length_c   1.000
_cell.angle_alpha   90.00
_cell.angle_beta   90.00
_cell.angle_gamma   90.00
#
_symmetry.space_group_name_H-M   'P 1'
#
loop_
_entity.id
_entity.type
_entity.pdbx_description
1 polymer ?
#
loop_
_entity_poly.entity_id
_entity_poly.type
_entity_poly.pdbx_seq_one_letter_code
_entity_poly.pdbx_strand_id
1 'polypeptide(L)'
;EATQFTEFQFTTLTACLRGANDFPKRFYLTCNPGGVGHAWVKRLFIDRRYKKTEHPEDYVFIAANVYDNHALMAHDPDYVRMLENLPEEQRRAWLLGQWDIFEGQYFAEFDRNVHVCRPHGIPAHWRRYVTLDYGMDMLAALWVAVDEQGRAVVYRELYEGRDNGKGENGQGHIVSAAARRLLEVNGGDEV
;
A
#
# COMPACT_ATOMS: atom_id res chain seq x y z
N GLU A 1 -4.15 18.98 -0.12
CA GLU A 1 -4.56 17.64 -0.59
C GLU A 1 -3.38 16.89 -1.23
N ALA A 2 -2.47 16.34 -0.41
CA ALA A 2 -1.27 15.66 -0.90
C ALA A 2 -1.59 14.46 -1.80
N THR A 3 -2.67 13.76 -1.53
CA THR A 3 -3.11 12.60 -2.33
C THR A 3 -3.61 12.96 -3.73
N GLN A 4 -3.76 14.23 -4.05
CA GLN A 4 -4.06 14.67 -5.42
C GLN A 4 -2.79 14.87 -6.27
N PHE A 5 -1.61 14.79 -5.67
CA PHE A 5 -0.32 14.90 -6.36
C PHE A 5 0.26 13.51 -6.63
N THR A 6 0.93 13.38 -7.77
CA THR A 6 1.77 12.22 -8.04
C THR A 6 3.05 12.26 -7.18
N GLU A 7 3.70 11.11 -6.97
CA GLU A 7 4.98 11.06 -6.25
C GLU A 7 6.05 11.95 -6.93
N PHE A 8 6.03 12.02 -8.26
CA PHE A 8 6.93 12.89 -9.02
C PHE A 8 6.72 14.38 -8.68
N GLN A 9 5.47 14.83 -8.62
CA GLN A 9 5.16 16.21 -8.27
C GLN A 9 5.59 16.53 -6.83
N PHE A 10 5.33 15.63 -5.88
CA PHE A 10 5.79 15.76 -4.51
C PHE A 10 7.32 15.87 -4.43
N THR A 11 8.05 14.95 -5.07
CA THR A 11 9.52 14.97 -5.09
C THR A 11 10.07 16.24 -5.73
N THR A 12 9.42 16.74 -6.78
CA THR A 12 9.82 17.99 -7.44
C THR A 12 9.64 19.17 -6.50
N LEU A 13 8.52 19.24 -5.76
CA LEU A 13 8.25 20.29 -4.80
C LEU A 13 9.24 20.26 -3.62
N THR A 14 9.56 19.07 -3.11
CA THR A 14 10.54 18.95 -2.01
C THR A 14 11.94 19.39 -2.43
N ALA A 15 12.33 19.24 -3.68
CA ALA A 15 13.59 19.75 -4.22
C ALA A 15 13.68 21.30 -4.17
N CYS A 16 12.55 21.99 -4.06
CA CYS A 16 12.49 23.43 -3.88
C CYS A 16 12.68 23.87 -2.41
N LEU A 17 12.71 22.93 -1.47
CA LEU A 17 12.81 23.17 -0.04
C LEU A 17 14.25 23.54 0.34
N ARG A 18 14.63 24.79 0.12
CA ARG A 18 15.99 25.30 0.33
C ARG A 18 15.98 26.72 0.89
N GLY A 19 17.05 27.10 1.55
CA GLY A 19 17.23 28.45 2.06
C GLY A 19 18.56 28.60 2.80
N ALA A 20 19.18 29.76 2.70
CA ALA A 20 20.45 30.11 3.34
C ALA A 20 20.25 30.68 4.74
N ASN A 21 19.46 30.04 5.57
CA ASN A 21 19.21 30.41 6.96
C ASN A 21 19.13 29.17 7.87
N ASP A 22 19.14 29.34 9.17
CA ASP A 22 19.18 28.29 10.19
C ASP A 22 17.78 27.75 10.54
N PHE A 23 16.70 28.25 9.92
CA PHE A 23 15.37 27.75 10.15
C PHE A 23 15.18 26.34 9.56
N PRO A 24 14.48 25.44 10.26
CA PRO A 24 14.15 24.12 9.72
C PRO A 24 13.39 24.23 8.40
N LYS A 25 13.83 23.50 7.39
CA LYS A 25 13.16 23.41 6.10
C LYS A 25 12.13 22.28 6.20
N ARG A 26 10.85 22.63 6.19
CA ARG A 26 9.76 21.65 6.38
C ARG A 26 8.70 21.82 5.31
N PHE A 27 8.12 20.71 4.93
CA PHE A 27 6.96 20.64 4.05
C PHE A 27 5.78 20.11 4.86
N TYR A 28 4.71 20.88 4.95
CA TYR A 28 3.49 20.47 5.63
C TYR A 28 2.45 20.07 4.59
N LEU A 29 1.93 18.87 4.73
CA LEU A 29 0.95 18.30 3.83
C LEU A 29 -0.30 17.92 4.62
N THR A 30 -1.45 18.22 4.06
CA THR A 30 -2.74 17.70 4.55
C THR A 30 -3.35 16.85 3.48
N CYS A 31 -4.04 15.78 3.85
CA CYS A 31 -4.74 14.92 2.91
C CYS A 31 -5.75 14.00 3.60
N ASN A 32 -6.67 13.52 2.79
CA ASN A 32 -7.47 12.34 3.09
C ASN A 32 -7.00 11.18 2.22
N PRO A 33 -7.27 9.92 2.63
CA PRO A 33 -7.06 8.76 1.77
C PRO A 33 -7.83 8.87 0.44
N GLY A 34 -7.26 8.32 -0.63
CA GLY A 34 -7.83 8.37 -1.99
C GLY A 34 -7.03 9.24 -2.95
N GLY A 35 -7.44 9.26 -4.23
CA GLY A 35 -6.77 10.03 -5.29
C GLY A 35 -5.50 9.39 -5.83
N VAL A 36 -4.92 10.04 -6.85
CA VAL A 36 -3.77 9.53 -7.62
C VAL A 36 -2.50 9.32 -6.78
N GLY A 37 -2.37 10.05 -5.69
CA GLY A 37 -1.23 9.98 -4.78
C GLY A 37 -1.41 9.03 -3.60
N HIS A 38 -2.57 8.37 -3.47
CA HIS A 38 -2.86 7.50 -2.33
C HIS A 38 -1.73 6.50 -2.05
N ALA A 39 -1.27 5.81 -3.08
CA ALA A 39 -0.28 4.74 -2.95
C ALA A 39 1.07 5.24 -2.42
N TRP A 40 1.60 6.36 -2.92
CA TRP A 40 2.88 6.87 -2.46
C TRP A 40 2.80 7.51 -1.07
N VAL A 41 1.68 8.20 -0.74
CA VAL A 41 1.47 8.75 0.61
C VAL A 41 1.36 7.60 1.61
N LYS A 42 0.56 6.58 1.31
CA LYS A 42 0.42 5.39 2.15
C LYS A 42 1.76 4.70 2.37
N ARG A 43 2.50 4.40 1.30
CA ARG A 43 3.82 3.78 1.37
C ARG A 43 4.78 4.53 2.29
N LEU A 44 4.88 5.85 2.08
CA LEU A 44 5.91 6.68 2.69
C LEU A 44 5.58 7.05 4.14
N PHE A 45 4.33 7.43 4.42
CA PHE A 45 3.94 8.00 5.70
C PHE A 45 3.19 7.01 6.61
N ILE A 46 2.38 6.11 6.06
CA ILE A 46 1.55 5.20 6.84
C ILE A 46 2.28 3.86 7.05
N ASP A 47 2.64 3.19 5.95
CA ASP A 47 3.32 1.89 5.98
C ASP A 47 4.81 2.02 6.34
N ARG A 48 5.38 3.22 6.22
CA ARG A 48 6.79 3.55 6.50
C ARG A 48 7.76 2.65 5.73
N ARG A 49 7.42 2.37 4.48
CA ARG A 49 8.27 1.58 3.58
C ARG A 49 9.12 2.54 2.75
N TYR A 50 10.41 2.58 3.05
CA TYR A 50 11.36 3.53 2.48
C TYR A 50 12.23 2.89 1.41
N LYS A 51 12.51 3.64 0.35
CA LYS A 51 13.54 3.32 -0.65
C LYS A 51 14.93 3.53 -0.01
N LYS A 52 15.97 2.96 -0.61
CA LYS A 52 17.37 3.07 -0.10
C LYS A 52 17.88 4.53 0.02
N THR A 53 17.29 5.44 -0.73
CA THR A 53 17.64 6.87 -0.76
C THR A 53 16.74 7.73 0.14
N GLU A 54 15.76 7.14 0.80
CA GLU A 54 14.83 7.82 1.68
C GLU A 54 15.24 7.58 3.14
N HIS A 55 15.24 8.65 3.95
CA HIS A 55 15.60 8.60 5.34
C HIS A 55 14.35 8.65 6.23
N PRO A 56 14.09 7.62 7.05
CA PRO A 56 12.87 7.54 7.88
C PRO A 56 12.58 8.78 8.74
N GLU A 57 13.65 9.43 9.22
CA GLU A 57 13.58 10.61 10.07
C GLU A 57 13.05 11.88 9.37
N ASP A 58 13.05 11.88 8.03
CA ASP A 58 12.54 13.00 7.25
C ASP A 58 11.01 13.01 7.13
N TYR A 59 10.35 11.91 7.51
CA TYR A 59 8.92 11.71 7.28
C TYR A 59 8.14 11.50 8.57
N VAL A 60 7.19 12.38 8.82
CA VAL A 60 6.33 12.31 10.00
C VAL A 60 4.88 12.32 9.58
N PHE A 61 4.10 11.37 10.08
CA PHE A 61 2.66 11.33 9.95
C PHE A 61 1.98 11.63 11.29
N ILE A 62 1.06 12.58 11.25
CA ILE A 62 0.21 12.91 12.38
C ILE A 62 -1.22 12.58 11.96
N ALA A 63 -1.77 11.51 12.54
CA ALA A 63 -3.15 11.14 12.32
C ALA A 63 -4.07 12.17 13.00
N ALA A 64 -5.08 12.62 12.26
CA ALA A 64 -6.15 13.45 12.78
C ALA A 64 -7.44 13.11 12.03
N ASN A 65 -8.56 13.13 12.71
CA ASN A 65 -9.88 12.93 12.13
C ASN A 65 -10.80 14.09 12.52
N VAL A 66 -12.02 14.09 11.99
CA VAL A 66 -12.97 15.18 12.23
C VAL A 66 -13.29 15.35 13.71
N TYR A 67 -13.28 14.28 14.50
CA TYR A 67 -13.59 14.30 15.94
C TYR A 67 -12.50 14.96 16.79
N ASP A 68 -11.28 15.05 16.29
CA ASP A 68 -10.17 15.78 16.93
C ASP A 68 -10.34 17.29 16.81
N ASN A 69 -11.17 17.77 15.88
CA ASN A 69 -11.45 19.19 15.68
C ASN A 69 -12.62 19.65 16.56
N HIS A 70 -12.35 19.84 17.85
CA HIS A 70 -13.37 20.25 18.81
C HIS A 70 -14.07 21.56 18.46
N ALA A 71 -13.37 22.49 17.80
CA ALA A 71 -13.98 23.74 17.36
C ALA A 71 -15.04 23.49 16.26
N LEU A 72 -14.72 22.67 15.28
CA LEU A 72 -15.67 22.27 14.24
C LEU A 72 -16.86 21.54 14.83
N MET A 73 -16.61 20.57 15.72
CA MET A 73 -17.67 19.80 16.38
C MET A 73 -18.64 20.66 17.18
N ALA A 74 -18.15 21.74 17.78
CA ALA A 74 -18.98 22.69 18.56
C ALA A 74 -19.81 23.63 17.68
N HIS A 75 -19.30 24.02 16.51
CA HIS A 75 -19.92 25.04 15.66
C HIS A 75 -20.68 24.48 14.45
N ASP A 76 -20.30 23.30 13.96
CA ASP A 76 -20.91 22.66 12.80
C ASP A 76 -21.03 21.12 12.98
N PRO A 77 -21.93 20.66 13.86
CA PRO A 77 -22.15 19.23 14.05
C PRO A 77 -22.76 18.55 12.81
N ASP A 78 -23.40 19.32 11.92
CA ASP A 78 -24.00 18.81 10.68
C ASP A 78 -22.95 18.34 9.67
N TYR A 79 -21.73 18.84 9.77
CA TYR A 79 -20.63 18.39 8.92
C TYR A 79 -20.33 16.89 9.10
N VAL A 80 -20.35 16.38 10.32
CA VAL A 80 -20.16 14.93 10.58
C VAL A 80 -21.29 14.13 9.96
N ARG A 81 -22.55 14.58 10.12
CA ARG A 81 -23.71 13.91 9.50
C ARG A 81 -23.60 13.88 7.97
N MET A 82 -23.05 14.93 7.36
CA MET A 82 -22.78 14.94 5.93
C MET A 82 -21.74 13.88 5.54
N LEU A 83 -20.66 13.73 6.31
CA LEU A 83 -19.65 12.70 6.08
C LEU A 83 -20.19 11.28 6.28
N GLU A 84 -21.09 11.08 7.25
CA GLU A 84 -21.74 9.79 7.52
C GLU A 84 -22.63 9.32 6.35
N ASN A 85 -23.20 10.27 5.58
CA ASN A 85 -24.03 9.99 4.41
C ASN A 85 -23.24 9.76 3.11
N LEU A 86 -21.93 9.84 3.14
CA LEU A 86 -21.10 9.52 1.98
C LEU A 86 -21.16 8.02 1.64
N PRO A 87 -20.89 7.65 0.36
CA PRO A 87 -20.68 6.26 0.00
C PRO A 87 -19.66 5.58 0.93
N GLU A 88 -19.84 4.29 1.18
CA GLU A 88 -19.10 3.53 2.20
C GLU A 88 -17.56 3.73 2.10
N GLU A 89 -17.00 3.67 0.89
CA GLU A 89 -15.56 3.86 0.68
C GLU A 89 -15.10 5.27 1.06
N GLN A 90 -15.85 6.30 0.62
CA GLN A 90 -15.53 7.70 0.95
C GLN A 90 -15.72 7.97 2.45
N ARG A 91 -16.76 7.41 3.06
CA ARG A 91 -16.98 7.51 4.50
C ARG A 91 -15.83 6.89 5.29
N ARG A 92 -15.37 5.71 4.91
CA ARG A 92 -14.21 5.04 5.53
C ARG A 92 -12.94 5.86 5.35
N ALA A 93 -12.75 6.46 4.18
CA ALA A 93 -11.59 7.30 3.88
C ALA A 93 -11.61 8.61 4.67
N TRP A 94 -12.69 9.38 4.60
CA TRP A 94 -12.72 10.77 5.02
C TRP A 94 -13.24 10.97 6.44
N LEU A 95 -14.19 10.13 6.90
CA LEU A 95 -14.66 10.16 8.27
C LEU A 95 -13.76 9.36 9.21
N LEU A 96 -13.36 8.14 8.80
CA LEU A 96 -12.60 7.23 9.64
C LEU A 96 -11.08 7.26 9.39
N GLY A 97 -10.62 7.98 8.36
CA GLY A 97 -9.20 8.11 8.03
C GLY A 97 -8.52 6.79 7.68
N GLN A 98 -9.26 5.83 7.11
CA GLN A 98 -8.74 4.51 6.78
C GLN A 98 -7.93 4.54 5.49
N TRP A 99 -6.70 4.06 5.53
CA TRP A 99 -5.77 4.02 4.40
C TRP A 99 -5.77 2.70 3.63
N ASP A 100 -6.47 1.69 4.13
CA ASP A 100 -6.61 0.40 3.45
C ASP A 100 -7.84 0.35 2.52
N ILE A 101 -8.23 1.50 1.99
CA ILE A 101 -9.30 1.65 1.01
C ILE A 101 -8.66 1.84 -0.35
N PHE A 102 -8.98 0.98 -1.29
CA PHE A 102 -8.45 1.05 -2.65
C PHE A 102 -9.59 1.39 -3.60
N GLU A 103 -9.51 2.54 -4.23
CA GLU A 103 -10.31 2.84 -5.41
C GLU A 103 -9.96 1.81 -6.51
N GLY A 104 -10.94 1.03 -6.94
CA GLY A 104 -10.72 -0.04 -7.91
C GLY A 104 -10.24 -1.39 -7.34
N GLN A 105 -10.33 -1.59 -6.04
CA GLN A 105 -10.07 -2.89 -5.43
C GLN A 105 -11.05 -3.95 -5.99
N TYR A 106 -10.50 -5.00 -6.61
CA TYR A 106 -11.31 -6.07 -7.18
C TYR A 106 -12.07 -6.87 -6.10
N PHE A 107 -11.43 -7.05 -4.92
CA PHE A 107 -12.02 -7.70 -3.75
C PHE A 107 -12.31 -6.65 -2.67
N ALA A 108 -13.48 -6.01 -2.75
CA ALA A 108 -13.89 -4.98 -1.79
C ALA A 108 -14.03 -5.53 -0.35
N GLU A 109 -14.30 -6.84 -0.23
CA GLU A 109 -14.47 -7.54 1.05
C GLU A 109 -13.15 -7.85 1.76
N PHE A 110 -12.00 -7.59 1.13
CA PHE A 110 -10.72 -7.87 1.76
C PHE A 110 -10.50 -6.95 2.97
N ASP A 111 -10.44 -7.55 4.15
CA ASP A 111 -10.13 -6.89 5.43
C ASP A 111 -8.90 -7.56 6.04
N ARG A 112 -7.87 -6.78 6.32
CA ARG A 112 -6.61 -7.28 6.90
C ARG A 112 -6.81 -7.95 8.26
N ASN A 113 -7.76 -7.49 9.06
CA ASN A 113 -8.03 -8.07 10.38
C ASN A 113 -8.71 -9.45 10.29
N VAL A 114 -9.37 -9.72 9.17
CA VAL A 114 -10.08 -10.98 8.90
C VAL A 114 -9.23 -11.93 8.05
N HIS A 115 -8.60 -11.38 6.99
CA HIS A 115 -7.97 -12.19 5.94
C HIS A 115 -6.45 -12.32 6.09
N VAL A 116 -5.82 -11.59 7.03
CA VAL A 116 -4.39 -11.71 7.29
C VAL A 116 -4.16 -12.35 8.66
N CYS A 117 -3.49 -13.48 8.68
CA CYS A 117 -3.10 -14.17 9.91
C CYS A 117 -1.63 -13.93 10.27
N ARG A 118 -1.26 -14.22 11.50
CA ARG A 118 0.15 -14.21 11.90
C ARG A 118 0.91 -15.31 11.15
N PRO A 119 2.17 -15.06 10.74
CA PRO A 119 3.00 -16.09 10.13
C PRO A 119 3.06 -17.35 10.99
N HIS A 120 2.88 -18.50 10.38
CA HIS A 120 2.95 -19.81 11.02
C HIS A 120 3.55 -20.83 10.04
N GLY A 121 4.04 -21.95 10.56
CA GLY A 121 4.54 -23.03 9.73
C GLY A 121 3.43 -23.70 8.93
N ILE A 122 3.68 -23.97 7.67
CA ILE A 122 2.74 -24.70 6.80
C ILE A 122 2.97 -26.22 6.98
N PRO A 123 1.97 -26.98 7.45
CA PRO A 123 2.10 -28.43 7.63
C PRO A 123 2.45 -29.13 6.32
N ALA A 124 3.31 -30.15 6.39
CA ALA A 124 3.79 -30.87 5.20
C ALA A 124 2.68 -31.60 4.43
N HIS A 125 1.60 -32.00 5.11
CA HIS A 125 0.48 -32.71 4.51
C HIS A 125 -0.54 -31.82 3.79
N TRP A 126 -0.42 -30.48 3.93
CA TRP A 126 -1.29 -29.56 3.18
C TRP A 126 -0.89 -29.56 1.71
N ARG A 127 -1.91 -29.52 0.84
CA ARG A 127 -1.68 -29.38 -0.60
C ARG A 127 -1.15 -28.00 -0.90
N ARG A 128 -0.10 -27.94 -1.73
CA ARG A 128 0.54 -26.68 -2.12
C ARG A 128 0.37 -26.42 -3.59
N TYR A 129 0.20 -25.16 -3.93
CA TYR A 129 0.01 -24.68 -5.28
C TYR A 129 0.80 -23.42 -5.50
N VAL A 130 1.26 -23.20 -6.71
CA VAL A 130 1.78 -21.90 -7.15
C VAL A 130 0.84 -21.35 -8.21
N THR A 131 0.40 -20.10 -7.99
CA THR A 131 -0.29 -19.33 -9.02
C THR A 131 0.70 -18.38 -9.68
N LEU A 132 0.57 -18.14 -10.96
CA LEU A 132 1.48 -17.34 -11.73
C LEU A 132 0.70 -16.36 -12.61
N ASP A 133 1.05 -15.09 -12.52
CA ASP A 133 0.71 -14.06 -13.51
C ASP A 133 2.01 -13.57 -14.15
N TYR A 134 2.16 -13.90 -15.46
CA TYR A 134 3.34 -13.58 -16.25
C TYR A 134 3.00 -12.52 -17.28
N GLY A 135 3.38 -11.28 -16.98
CA GLY A 135 3.31 -10.16 -17.90
C GLY A 135 4.67 -9.77 -18.46
N MET A 136 4.69 -8.99 -19.55
CA MET A 136 5.92 -8.45 -20.10
C MET A 136 6.64 -7.51 -19.14
N ASP A 137 5.88 -6.80 -18.32
CA ASP A 137 6.38 -5.77 -17.41
C ASP A 137 6.32 -6.22 -15.93
N MET A 138 5.70 -7.36 -15.66
CA MET A 138 5.43 -7.81 -14.30
C MET A 138 5.47 -9.33 -14.23
N LEU A 139 6.12 -9.85 -13.19
CA LEU A 139 6.06 -11.24 -12.79
C LEU A 139 5.47 -11.30 -11.39
N ALA A 140 4.31 -11.93 -11.25
CA ALA A 140 3.69 -12.15 -9.96
C ALA A 140 3.43 -13.63 -9.73
N ALA A 141 3.73 -14.12 -8.53
CA ALA A 141 3.41 -15.49 -8.14
C ALA A 141 3.02 -15.55 -6.67
N LEU A 142 2.07 -16.42 -6.34
CA LEU A 142 1.66 -16.70 -4.98
C LEU A 142 1.80 -18.18 -4.70
N TRP A 143 2.40 -18.54 -3.56
CA TRP A 143 2.41 -19.89 -3.02
C TRP A 143 1.26 -20.04 -2.04
N VAL A 144 0.37 -20.96 -2.34
CA VAL A 144 -0.88 -21.19 -1.62
C VAL A 144 -0.86 -22.58 -1.03
N ALA A 145 -1.13 -22.70 0.25
CA ALA A 145 -1.36 -23.98 0.91
C ALA A 145 -2.86 -24.12 1.24
N VAL A 146 -3.41 -25.32 1.02
CA VAL A 146 -4.82 -25.61 1.28
C VAL A 146 -4.91 -26.70 2.33
N ASP A 147 -5.65 -26.43 3.40
CA ASP A 147 -5.87 -27.36 4.50
C ASP A 147 -6.93 -28.42 4.15
N GLU A 148 -7.16 -29.34 5.08
CA GLU A 148 -8.14 -30.44 4.93
C GLU A 148 -9.59 -29.93 4.86
N GLN A 149 -9.86 -28.72 5.37
CA GLN A 149 -11.17 -28.08 5.34
C GLN A 149 -11.36 -27.20 4.09
N GLY A 150 -10.37 -27.15 3.19
CA GLY A 150 -10.40 -26.34 1.97
C GLY A 150 -10.07 -24.86 2.19
N ARG A 151 -9.53 -24.48 3.37
CA ARG A 151 -9.11 -23.11 3.61
C ARG A 151 -7.74 -22.87 2.97
N ALA A 152 -7.61 -21.79 2.22
CA ALA A 152 -6.39 -21.42 1.52
C ALA A 152 -5.58 -20.39 2.32
N VAL A 153 -4.29 -20.60 2.43
CA VAL A 153 -3.33 -19.67 3.05
C VAL A 153 -2.25 -19.32 2.04
N VAL A 154 -2.13 -18.05 1.72
CA VAL A 154 -0.99 -17.53 0.95
C VAL A 154 0.17 -17.36 1.91
N TYR A 155 1.25 -18.14 1.71
CA TYR A 155 2.38 -18.17 2.63
C TYR A 155 3.67 -17.61 2.04
N ARG A 156 3.70 -17.36 0.73
CA ARG A 156 4.84 -16.75 0.03
C ARG A 156 4.35 -15.99 -1.19
N GLU A 157 5.04 -14.91 -1.51
CA GLU A 157 4.77 -14.02 -2.63
C GLU A 157 6.05 -13.73 -3.40
N LEU A 158 5.95 -13.69 -4.71
CA LEU A 158 6.91 -13.07 -5.61
C LEU A 158 6.17 -11.99 -6.40
N TYR A 159 6.67 -10.78 -6.32
CA TYR A 159 6.14 -9.66 -7.09
C TYR A 159 7.31 -8.82 -7.59
N GLU A 160 7.67 -8.99 -8.86
CA GLU A 160 8.80 -8.34 -9.47
C GLU A 160 8.39 -7.58 -10.72
N GLY A 161 8.76 -6.31 -10.74
CA GLY A 161 8.55 -5.45 -11.86
C GLY A 161 9.77 -4.59 -12.13
N ARG A 162 9.85 -3.97 -13.29
CA ARG A 162 10.92 -3.06 -13.68
C ARG A 162 10.65 -1.68 -13.10
N ASP A 163 11.56 -1.19 -12.27
CA ASP A 163 11.56 0.22 -11.90
C ASP A 163 12.22 1.02 -13.03
N ASN A 164 11.42 1.67 -13.86
CA ASN A 164 11.90 2.53 -14.93
C ASN A 164 12.02 4.00 -14.51
N GLY A 165 11.96 4.29 -13.22
CA GLY A 165 11.99 5.65 -12.67
C GLY A 165 10.71 6.45 -12.89
N LYS A 166 9.70 5.85 -13.54
CA LYS A 166 8.36 6.44 -13.75
C LYS A 166 7.28 5.80 -12.89
N GLY A 167 7.69 4.95 -11.95
CA GLY A 167 6.76 4.18 -11.12
C GLY A 167 6.15 2.97 -11.82
N GLU A 168 6.59 2.67 -13.03
CA GLU A 168 6.22 1.46 -13.78
C GLU A 168 7.24 0.37 -13.51
N ASN A 169 6.79 -0.78 -13.08
CA ASN A 169 7.65 -1.89 -12.70
C ASN A 169 7.54 -3.02 -13.70
N GLY A 170 8.60 -3.29 -14.48
CA GLY A 170 8.65 -4.41 -15.38
C GLY A 170 10.09 -4.94 -15.49
N GLN A 171 10.33 -6.22 -15.25
CA GLN A 171 11.66 -6.82 -15.38
C GLN A 171 11.95 -7.24 -16.83
N GLY A 172 10.93 -7.34 -17.68
CA GLY A 172 11.07 -7.88 -19.04
C GLY A 172 11.67 -9.30 -19.01
N HIS A 173 11.33 -10.11 -18.02
CA HIS A 173 11.82 -11.47 -17.93
C HIS A 173 11.40 -12.28 -19.14
N ILE A 174 12.35 -12.88 -19.84
CA ILE A 174 12.06 -13.97 -20.76
C ILE A 174 11.61 -15.20 -19.96
N VAL A 175 10.80 -16.06 -20.56
CA VAL A 175 10.17 -17.22 -19.88
C VAL A 175 11.19 -18.05 -19.08
N SER A 176 12.38 -18.29 -19.61
CA SER A 176 13.43 -19.06 -18.92
C SER A 176 13.99 -18.34 -17.68
N ALA A 177 14.07 -17.02 -17.71
CA ALA A 177 14.51 -16.22 -16.56
C ALA A 177 13.42 -16.20 -15.48
N ALA A 178 12.16 -16.03 -15.85
CA ALA A 178 11.02 -16.11 -14.93
C ALA A 178 10.94 -17.48 -14.26
N ALA A 179 11.09 -18.57 -15.04
CA ALA A 179 11.10 -19.93 -14.50
C ALA A 179 12.23 -20.16 -13.50
N ARG A 180 13.44 -19.68 -13.80
CA ARG A 180 14.58 -19.75 -12.86
C ARG A 180 14.29 -19.00 -11.56
N ARG A 181 13.74 -17.79 -11.70
CA ARG A 181 13.40 -16.96 -10.55
C ARG A 181 12.34 -17.61 -9.64
N LEU A 182 11.33 -18.22 -10.24
CA LEU A 182 10.33 -19.00 -9.50
C LEU A 182 10.96 -20.17 -8.74
N LEU A 183 11.85 -20.93 -9.38
CA LEU A 183 12.55 -22.03 -8.72
C LEU A 183 13.43 -21.58 -7.56
N GLU A 184 14.15 -20.45 -7.72
CA GLU A 184 14.93 -19.84 -6.64
C GLU A 184 14.08 -19.49 -5.42
N VAL A 185 12.94 -18.84 -5.67
CA VAL A 185 12.02 -18.42 -4.59
C VAL A 185 11.29 -19.62 -4.00
N ASN A 186 11.00 -20.64 -4.80
CA ASN A 186 10.38 -21.89 -4.33
C ASN A 186 11.22 -22.59 -3.25
N GLY A 187 12.55 -22.53 -3.35
CA GLY A 187 13.46 -23.00 -2.31
C GLY A 187 13.39 -24.50 -2.01
N GLY A 188 12.91 -25.31 -2.98
CA GLY A 188 12.76 -26.74 -2.82
C GLY A 188 11.44 -27.20 -2.21
N ASP A 189 10.44 -26.31 -2.05
CA ASP A 189 9.08 -26.72 -1.70
C ASP A 189 8.50 -27.64 -2.78
N GLU A 190 7.87 -28.72 -2.37
CA GLU A 190 7.03 -29.54 -3.27
C GLU A 190 5.69 -28.84 -3.46
N VAL A 191 5.36 -28.47 -4.69
CA VAL A 191 4.11 -27.78 -5.10
C VAL A 191 3.47 -28.50 -6.28
#